data_e32b99c61a14a480d638ddea93bb9eaf
#
_entry.id   e32b99c61a14a480d638ddea93bb9eaf
#
_cell.length_a   1.000
_cell.length_b   1.000
_cell.length_c   1.000
_cell.angle_alpha   90.00
_cell.angle_beta   90.00
_cell.angle_gamma   90.00
#
_symmetry.space_group_name_H-M   'P 1'
#
loop_
_entity.id
_entity.type
_entity.pdbx_description
1 polymer ?
#
loop_
_entity_poly.entity_id
_entity_poly.type
_entity_poly.pdbx_seq_one_letter_code
_entity_poly.pdbx_strand_id
1 'polypeptide(L)'
;MTTGKYKHPIIYRNKPKTIICDLDGTLSLLNGRDPYKPETCYDDKVNIPVSIVLEYAHDNFDDRDAITFLSGREDKYKPETIRFLDRAVSFSRDYNLYMRKTDDFRKDSIVKKELFDTHIKDRYHVLFVMDDRNQVVDMWRNELKLTCFQVAEGNF
;
A
#
# COMPACT_ATOMS: atom_id res chain seq x y z
N MET A 1 20.86 -14.09 -21.27
CA MET A 1 20.30 -14.67 -20.05
C MET A 1 18.82 -14.34 -20.01
N THR A 2 17.95 -15.31 -20.20
CA THR A 2 16.51 -15.11 -20.01
C THR A 2 16.26 -14.98 -18.52
N THR A 3 15.96 -13.79 -18.06
CA THR A 3 15.46 -13.55 -16.70
C THR A 3 14.15 -14.32 -16.59
N GLY A 4 14.19 -15.48 -15.98
CA GLY A 4 12.99 -16.27 -15.74
C GLY A 4 12.06 -15.51 -14.83
N LYS A 5 11.04 -14.86 -15.41
CA LYS A 5 9.94 -14.30 -14.63
C LYS A 5 9.36 -15.40 -13.76
N TYR A 6 9.22 -15.16 -12.48
CA TYR A 6 8.59 -16.09 -11.55
C TYR A 6 7.17 -16.41 -12.04
N LYS A 7 6.94 -17.67 -12.41
CA LYS A 7 5.62 -18.12 -12.84
C LYS A 7 4.82 -18.52 -11.62
N HIS A 8 3.82 -17.72 -11.28
CA HIS A 8 2.88 -18.05 -10.21
C HIS A 8 2.14 -19.36 -10.49
N PRO A 9 1.79 -20.13 -9.44
CA PRO A 9 0.92 -21.30 -9.56
C PRO A 9 -0.39 -20.99 -10.29
N ILE A 10 -0.95 -21.99 -10.95
CA ILE A 10 -2.18 -21.90 -11.79
C ILE A 10 -3.37 -21.27 -11.07
N ILE A 11 -3.47 -21.47 -9.77
CA ILE A 11 -4.56 -20.96 -8.90
C ILE A 11 -4.72 -19.43 -8.99
N TYR A 12 -3.68 -18.68 -9.38
CA TYR A 12 -3.71 -17.22 -9.46
C TYR A 12 -3.94 -16.66 -10.87
N ARG A 13 -4.18 -17.53 -11.87
CA ARG A 13 -4.28 -17.10 -13.28
C ARG A 13 -5.54 -16.32 -13.61
N ASN A 14 -6.59 -16.42 -12.80
CA ASN A 14 -7.90 -15.83 -13.12
C ASN A 14 -8.04 -14.37 -12.72
N LYS A 15 -7.25 -13.90 -11.74
CA LYS A 15 -7.25 -12.50 -11.27
C LYS A 15 -5.88 -11.87 -11.43
N PRO A 16 -5.80 -10.57 -11.77
CA PRO A 16 -4.55 -9.84 -11.68
C PRO A 16 -4.02 -9.85 -10.24
N LYS A 17 -2.71 -9.78 -10.10
CA LYS A 17 -2.03 -9.74 -8.81
C LYS A 17 -1.92 -8.32 -8.29
N THR A 18 -1.92 -8.17 -6.98
CA THR A 18 -1.57 -6.92 -6.33
C THR A 18 -0.75 -7.13 -5.07
N ILE A 19 0.08 -6.16 -4.76
CA ILE A 19 0.67 -5.96 -3.45
C ILE A 19 0.03 -4.73 -2.85
N ILE A 20 -0.46 -4.84 -1.61
CA ILE A 20 -0.99 -3.70 -0.87
C ILE A 20 0.13 -3.10 -0.04
N CYS A 21 0.32 -1.79 -0.13
CA CYS A 21 1.28 -1.06 0.67
C CYS A 21 0.62 0.14 1.34
N ASP A 22 0.77 0.21 2.66
CA ASP A 22 0.44 1.39 3.43
C ASP A 22 1.44 2.52 3.17
N LEU A 23 1.10 3.75 3.55
CA LEU A 23 1.95 4.92 3.38
C LEU A 23 2.62 5.35 4.69
N ASP A 24 1.87 5.92 5.63
CA ASP A 24 2.44 6.52 6.84
C ASP A 24 3.03 5.47 7.79
N GLY A 25 4.33 5.53 8.03
CA GLY A 25 5.08 4.54 8.81
C GLY A 25 5.58 3.35 8.00
N THR A 26 5.13 3.18 6.77
CA THR A 26 5.50 2.07 5.88
C THR A 26 6.39 2.53 4.74
N LEU A 27 5.85 3.16 3.70
CA LEU A 27 6.63 3.74 2.61
C LEU A 27 7.07 5.18 2.91
N SER A 28 6.22 5.93 3.60
CA SER A 28 6.39 7.34 3.95
C SER A 28 6.80 7.47 5.42
N LEU A 29 7.99 7.98 5.68
CA LEU A 29 8.51 8.23 7.01
C LEU A 29 8.47 9.73 7.31
N LEU A 30 7.97 10.11 8.47
CA LEU A 30 7.83 11.51 8.87
C LEU A 30 9.16 12.27 8.73
N ASN A 31 9.08 13.47 8.20
CA ASN A 31 10.20 14.42 8.10
C ASN A 31 9.91 15.68 8.91
N GLY A 32 9.71 15.52 10.21
CA GLY A 32 9.49 16.62 11.15
C GLY A 32 8.06 17.18 11.18
N ARG A 33 7.14 16.69 10.36
CA ARG A 33 5.73 17.11 10.42
C ARG A 33 4.96 16.38 11.51
N ASP A 34 3.84 16.95 11.92
CA ASP A 34 2.84 16.30 12.75
C ASP A 34 2.19 15.11 11.95
N PRO A 35 2.14 13.88 12.51
CA PRO A 35 1.51 12.74 11.87
C PRO A 35 0.06 12.97 11.40
N TYR A 36 -0.66 13.80 12.12
CA TYR A 36 -2.08 14.12 11.84
C TYR A 36 -2.28 15.29 10.88
N LYS A 37 -1.18 15.89 10.37
CA LYS A 37 -1.20 17.03 9.45
C LYS A 37 -0.46 16.68 8.16
N PRO A 38 -1.10 15.93 7.23
CA PRO A 38 -0.44 15.45 6.04
C PRO A 38 -0.31 16.49 4.90
N GLU A 39 -0.58 17.76 5.15
CA GLU A 39 -0.50 18.84 4.15
C GLU A 39 0.90 18.95 3.50
N THR A 40 1.94 18.56 4.23
CA THR A 40 3.33 18.57 3.75
C THR A 40 3.91 17.19 3.54
N CYS A 41 3.06 16.15 3.44
CA CYS A 41 3.52 14.76 3.28
C CYS A 41 4.33 14.52 2.01
N TYR A 42 4.25 15.41 1.02
CA TYR A 42 5.09 15.35 -0.18
C TYR A 42 6.61 15.44 0.13
N ASP A 43 6.99 15.98 1.28
CA ASP A 43 8.38 16.08 1.76
C ASP A 43 8.80 14.95 2.71
N ASP A 44 7.93 14.01 3.01
CA ASP A 44 8.26 12.85 3.85
C ASP A 44 9.45 12.08 3.29
N LYS A 45 10.23 11.46 4.16
CA LYS A 45 11.33 10.59 3.75
C LYS A 45 10.78 9.31 3.14
N VAL A 46 11.39 8.85 2.08
CA VAL A 46 11.08 7.55 1.49
C VAL A 46 11.74 6.46 2.31
N ASN A 47 10.97 5.45 2.69
CA ASN A 47 11.48 4.21 3.25
C ASN A 47 12.09 3.38 2.10
N ILE A 48 13.38 3.56 1.85
CA ILE A 48 14.08 2.97 0.69
C ILE A 48 13.94 1.45 0.61
N PRO A 49 14.10 0.66 1.69
CA PRO A 49 13.87 -0.79 1.62
C PRO A 49 12.48 -1.18 1.12
N VAL A 50 11.44 -0.48 1.55
CA VAL A 50 10.06 -0.73 1.09
C VAL A 50 9.91 -0.33 -0.38
N SER A 51 10.44 0.83 -0.77
CA SER A 51 10.45 1.27 -2.17
C SER A 51 11.12 0.24 -3.09
N ILE A 52 12.27 -0.31 -2.69
CA ILE A 52 12.98 -1.35 -3.45
C ILE A 52 12.11 -2.60 -3.65
N VAL A 53 11.40 -3.06 -2.62
CA VAL A 53 10.50 -4.21 -2.74
C VAL A 53 9.39 -3.94 -3.76
N LEU A 54 8.81 -2.74 -3.74
CA LEU A 54 7.77 -2.34 -4.69
C LEU A 54 8.29 -2.27 -6.14
N GLU A 55 9.48 -1.71 -6.34
CA GLU A 55 10.13 -1.63 -7.66
C GLU A 55 10.38 -3.03 -8.25
N TYR A 56 11.00 -3.94 -7.47
CA TYR A 56 11.23 -5.30 -7.92
C TYR A 56 9.93 -6.06 -8.22
N ALA A 57 8.88 -5.82 -7.44
CA ALA A 57 7.60 -6.44 -7.70
C ALA A 57 6.98 -5.92 -8.98
N HIS A 58 6.97 -4.59 -9.17
CA HIS A 58 6.43 -3.96 -10.36
C HIS A 58 7.15 -4.42 -11.63
N ASP A 59 8.47 -4.52 -11.61
CA ASP A 59 9.28 -5.01 -12.74
C ASP A 59 8.95 -6.46 -13.14
N ASN A 60 8.35 -7.23 -12.23
CA ASN A 60 7.94 -8.62 -12.48
C ASN A 60 6.42 -8.78 -12.68
N PHE A 61 5.67 -7.70 -12.65
CA PHE A 61 4.23 -7.72 -12.90
C PHE A 61 3.91 -7.76 -14.40
N ASP A 62 2.76 -8.33 -14.72
CA ASP A 62 2.15 -8.27 -16.03
C ASP A 62 1.27 -7.02 -16.15
N ASP A 63 0.84 -6.66 -17.36
CA ASP A 63 0.08 -5.43 -17.64
C ASP A 63 -1.23 -5.27 -16.85
N ARG A 64 -1.78 -6.37 -16.34
CA ARG A 64 -3.00 -6.36 -15.53
C ARG A 64 -2.74 -6.25 -14.03
N ASP A 65 -1.53 -6.53 -13.60
CA ASP A 65 -1.12 -6.49 -12.19
C ASP A 65 -0.88 -5.04 -11.77
N ALA A 66 -1.01 -4.74 -10.49
CA ALA A 66 -0.78 -3.39 -9.98
C ALA A 66 -0.26 -3.39 -8.54
N ILE A 67 0.55 -2.41 -8.20
CA ILE A 67 0.76 -2.04 -6.80
C ILE A 67 -0.47 -1.25 -6.34
N THR A 68 -0.96 -1.53 -5.14
CA THR A 68 -2.09 -0.82 -4.55
C THR A 68 -1.64 -0.13 -3.26
N PHE A 69 -1.64 1.19 -3.28
CA PHE A 69 -1.47 1.99 -2.07
C PHE A 69 -2.81 2.16 -1.37
N LEU A 70 -2.84 1.88 -0.08
CA LEU A 70 -4.05 1.93 0.72
C LEU A 70 -3.76 2.68 2.02
N SER A 71 -4.27 3.90 2.13
CA SER A 71 -3.85 4.86 3.14
C SER A 71 -4.98 5.33 4.05
N GLY A 72 -4.65 5.48 5.34
CA GLY A 72 -5.49 6.16 6.32
C GLY A 72 -5.53 7.68 6.20
N ARG A 73 -4.75 8.29 5.30
CA ARG A 73 -4.86 9.73 5.02
C ARG A 73 -6.19 10.05 4.38
N GLU A 74 -6.77 11.19 4.74
CA GLU A 74 -7.99 11.68 4.09
C GLU A 74 -7.73 12.02 2.60
N ASP A 75 -8.69 11.72 1.75
CA ASP A 75 -8.57 11.88 0.29
C ASP A 75 -8.45 13.35 -0.18
N LYS A 76 -8.79 14.32 0.68
CA LYS A 76 -8.48 15.74 0.42
C LYS A 76 -6.97 16.01 0.27
N TYR A 77 -6.11 15.14 0.80
CA TYR A 77 -4.65 15.21 0.68
C TYR A 77 -4.09 14.34 -0.46
N LYS A 78 -4.94 13.94 -1.38
CA LYS A 78 -4.53 13.11 -2.53
C LYS A 78 -3.48 13.78 -3.41
N PRO A 79 -3.57 15.10 -3.72
CA PRO A 79 -2.53 15.76 -4.51
C PRO A 79 -1.14 15.70 -3.86
N GLU A 80 -1.03 15.97 -2.55
CA GLU A 80 0.23 15.92 -1.80
C GLU A 80 0.76 14.47 -1.72
N THR A 81 -0.13 13.51 -1.56
CA THR A 81 0.21 12.09 -1.54
C THR A 81 0.75 11.63 -2.90
N ILE A 82 0.15 12.04 -4.00
CA ILE A 82 0.66 11.74 -5.35
C ILE A 82 2.04 12.35 -5.57
N ARG A 83 2.26 13.59 -5.14
CA ARG A 83 3.59 14.23 -5.22
C ARG A 83 4.65 13.45 -4.43
N PHE A 84 4.29 12.90 -3.27
CA PHE A 84 5.18 11.99 -2.53
C PHE A 84 5.46 10.72 -3.34
N LEU A 85 4.43 10.06 -3.87
CA LEU A 85 4.57 8.83 -4.64
C LEU A 85 5.40 9.04 -5.92
N ASP A 86 5.27 10.17 -6.59
CA ASP A 86 6.08 10.53 -7.78
C ASP A 86 7.59 10.57 -7.47
N ARG A 87 7.98 10.73 -6.18
CA ARG A 87 9.37 10.63 -5.72
C ARG A 87 9.75 9.27 -5.15
N ALA A 88 8.77 8.57 -4.61
CA ALA A 88 9.00 7.35 -3.85
C ALA A 88 9.13 6.11 -4.73
N VAL A 89 8.53 6.13 -5.92
CA VAL A 89 8.52 5.00 -6.86
C VAL A 89 8.75 5.49 -8.29
N SER A 90 9.40 4.64 -9.12
CA SER A 90 9.77 5.01 -10.50
C SER A 90 8.71 4.63 -11.55
N PHE A 91 7.78 3.75 -11.21
CA PHE A 91 6.74 3.27 -12.13
C PHE A 91 5.60 4.28 -12.37
N SER A 92 5.91 5.57 -12.23
CA SER A 92 4.99 6.69 -12.47
C SER A 92 3.67 6.49 -11.74
N ARG A 93 2.56 6.68 -12.42
CA ARG A 93 1.21 6.52 -11.85
C ARG A 93 0.55 5.18 -12.19
N ASP A 94 1.37 4.18 -12.51
CA ASP A 94 0.92 2.81 -12.75
C ASP A 94 0.69 2.06 -11.43
N TYR A 95 -0.23 2.58 -10.64
CA TYR A 95 -0.65 2.03 -9.34
C TYR A 95 -2.11 2.39 -9.04
N ASN A 96 -2.71 1.67 -8.12
CA ASN A 96 -3.97 2.06 -7.48
C ASN A 96 -3.68 2.86 -6.20
N LEU A 97 -4.47 3.90 -5.95
CA LEU A 97 -4.40 4.67 -4.70
C LEU A 97 -5.82 4.83 -4.13
N TYR A 98 -6.03 4.21 -2.98
CA TYR A 98 -7.28 4.33 -2.22
C TYR A 98 -6.99 4.96 -0.87
N MET A 99 -7.75 5.97 -0.51
CA MET A 99 -7.54 6.79 0.66
C MET A 99 -8.81 6.86 1.51
N ARG A 100 -8.63 7.14 2.81
CA ARG A 100 -9.73 7.44 3.72
C ARG A 100 -10.56 8.59 3.16
N LYS A 101 -11.88 8.46 3.25
CA LYS A 101 -12.77 9.56 2.88
C LYS A 101 -12.58 10.74 3.85
N THR A 102 -12.63 11.95 3.35
CA THR A 102 -12.59 13.17 4.16
C THR A 102 -13.68 13.13 5.25
N ASP A 103 -13.33 13.55 6.45
CA ASP A 103 -14.19 13.53 7.65
C ASP A 103 -14.63 12.14 8.15
N ASP A 104 -13.92 11.08 7.74
CA ASP A 104 -14.09 9.76 8.32
C ASP A 104 -13.09 9.54 9.47
N PHE A 105 -13.55 9.60 10.71
CA PHE A 105 -12.72 9.49 11.91
C PHE A 105 -12.74 8.09 12.54
N ARG A 106 -13.26 7.10 11.83
CA ARG A 106 -13.26 5.69 12.31
C ARG A 106 -11.84 5.15 12.41
N LYS A 107 -11.68 4.04 13.17
CA LYS A 107 -10.40 3.32 13.27
C LYS A 107 -9.83 2.99 11.89
N ASP A 108 -8.52 3.10 11.78
CA ASP A 108 -7.80 2.82 10.53
C ASP A 108 -8.03 1.39 10.00
N SER A 109 -8.07 0.41 10.89
CA SER A 109 -8.39 -0.98 10.53
C SER A 109 -9.78 -1.14 9.91
N ILE A 110 -10.77 -0.39 10.39
CA ILE A 110 -12.14 -0.41 9.83
C ILE A 110 -12.15 0.21 8.43
N VAL A 111 -11.54 1.38 8.29
CA VAL A 111 -11.48 2.11 7.01
C VAL A 111 -10.72 1.30 5.95
N LYS A 112 -9.55 0.78 6.29
CA LYS A 112 -8.74 -0.03 5.36
C LYS A 112 -9.44 -1.32 4.96
N LYS A 113 -10.14 -1.97 5.89
CA LYS A 113 -10.94 -3.16 5.57
C LYS A 113 -12.06 -2.84 4.58
N GLU A 114 -12.77 -1.74 4.78
CA GLU A 114 -13.85 -1.29 3.88
C GLU A 114 -13.32 -0.95 2.48
N LEU A 115 -12.16 -0.25 2.41
CA LEU A 115 -11.51 0.03 1.12
C LEU A 115 -11.07 -1.26 0.43
N PHE A 116 -10.55 -2.24 1.17
CA PHE A 116 -10.22 -3.56 0.64
C PHE A 116 -11.45 -4.28 0.08
N ASP A 117 -12.52 -4.37 0.86
CA ASP A 117 -13.76 -5.05 0.46
C ASP A 117 -14.38 -4.40 -0.79
N THR A 118 -14.28 -3.06 -0.91
CA THR A 118 -14.88 -2.30 -2.01
C THR A 118 -14.06 -2.38 -3.30
N HIS A 119 -12.73 -2.32 -3.22
CA HIS A 119 -11.87 -2.06 -4.38
C HIS A 119 -10.95 -3.21 -4.76
N ILE A 120 -10.63 -4.12 -3.85
CA ILE A 120 -9.55 -5.09 -4.05
C ILE A 120 -10.04 -6.53 -4.04
N LYS A 121 -10.82 -6.90 -3.05
CA LYS A 121 -11.22 -8.28 -2.74
C LYS A 121 -11.66 -9.11 -3.94
N ASP A 122 -12.52 -8.55 -4.78
CA ASP A 122 -13.11 -9.27 -5.92
C ASP A 122 -12.32 -9.08 -7.22
N ARG A 123 -11.41 -8.12 -7.27
CA ARG A 123 -10.66 -7.73 -8.47
C ARG A 123 -9.27 -8.31 -8.56
N TYR A 124 -8.60 -8.48 -7.42
CA TYR A 124 -7.19 -8.84 -7.37
C TYR A 124 -6.95 -10.09 -6.53
N HIS A 125 -5.89 -10.79 -6.87
CA HIS A 125 -5.24 -11.73 -5.98
C HIS A 125 -4.14 -10.96 -5.20
N VAL A 126 -4.29 -10.85 -3.89
CA VAL A 126 -3.31 -10.18 -3.04
C VAL A 126 -2.16 -11.12 -2.75
N LEU A 127 -0.94 -10.76 -3.17
CA LEU A 127 0.26 -11.53 -2.89
C LEU A 127 0.68 -11.40 -1.42
N PHE A 128 0.76 -10.17 -0.95
CA PHE A 128 1.01 -9.81 0.45
C PHE A 128 0.68 -8.34 0.69
N VAL A 129 0.67 -7.97 1.96
CA VAL A 129 0.48 -6.60 2.43
C VAL A 129 1.74 -6.14 3.17
N MET A 130 2.09 -4.86 3.05
CA MET A 130 3.06 -4.19 3.90
C MET A 130 2.37 -3.08 4.69
N ASP A 131 2.47 -3.14 5.99
CA ASP A 131 1.88 -2.17 6.93
C ASP A 131 2.74 -2.12 8.21
N ASP A 132 2.63 -1.07 9.01
CA ASP A 132 3.37 -0.97 10.28
C ASP A 132 2.47 -1.03 11.52
N ARG A 133 1.21 -0.58 11.39
CA ARG A 133 0.32 -0.35 12.52
C ARG A 133 -0.29 -1.65 13.05
N ASN A 134 -0.02 -1.98 14.33
CA ASN A 134 -0.41 -3.25 14.95
C ASN A 134 -1.88 -3.62 14.73
N GLN A 135 -2.81 -2.69 14.95
CA GLN A 135 -4.24 -2.95 14.78
C GLN A 135 -4.64 -3.26 13.33
N VAL A 136 -3.91 -2.69 12.37
CA VAL A 136 -4.15 -2.90 10.94
C VAL A 136 -3.53 -4.22 10.50
N VAL A 137 -2.31 -4.50 10.94
CA VAL A 137 -1.62 -5.79 10.71
C VAL A 137 -2.45 -6.95 11.26
N ASP A 138 -3.04 -6.79 12.46
CA ASP A 138 -3.94 -7.80 13.04
C ASP A 138 -5.16 -8.04 12.15
N MET A 139 -5.79 -6.99 11.66
CA MET A 139 -6.92 -7.09 10.72
C MET A 139 -6.52 -7.83 9.43
N TRP A 140 -5.38 -7.49 8.82
CA TRP A 140 -4.89 -8.17 7.62
C TRP A 140 -4.69 -9.66 7.86
N ARG A 141 -4.00 -10.02 8.96
CA ARG A 141 -3.61 -11.40 9.27
C ARG A 141 -4.77 -12.24 9.81
N ASN A 142 -5.52 -11.73 10.78
CA ASN A 142 -6.47 -12.51 11.56
C ASN A 142 -7.90 -12.42 11.02
N GLU A 143 -8.33 -11.29 10.49
CA GLU A 143 -9.66 -11.17 9.90
C GLU A 143 -9.68 -11.56 8.42
N LEU A 144 -8.75 -11.01 7.62
CA LEU A 144 -8.75 -11.21 6.16
C LEU A 144 -7.89 -12.40 5.71
N LYS A 145 -7.11 -13.01 6.61
CA LYS A 145 -6.22 -14.16 6.32
C LYS A 145 -5.20 -13.87 5.22
N LEU A 146 -4.75 -12.63 5.12
CA LEU A 146 -3.71 -12.21 4.18
C LEU A 146 -2.33 -12.27 4.85
N THR A 147 -1.31 -12.59 4.07
CA THR A 147 0.08 -12.44 4.50
C THR A 147 0.40 -10.95 4.61
N CYS A 148 0.79 -10.50 5.79
CA CYS A 148 1.21 -9.13 6.02
C CYS A 148 2.63 -9.09 6.59
N PHE A 149 3.53 -8.41 5.90
CA PHE A 149 4.86 -8.06 6.38
C PHE A 149 4.76 -6.77 7.18
N GLN A 150 4.92 -6.88 8.50
CA GLN A 150 4.97 -5.71 9.36
C GLN A 150 6.38 -5.11 9.30
N VAL A 151 6.48 -3.93 8.72
CA VAL A 151 7.77 -3.30 8.40
C VAL A 151 8.39 -2.53 9.55
N ALA A 152 7.61 -2.19 10.57
CA ALA A 152 8.03 -1.50 11.79
C ALA A 152 7.03 -1.78 12.92
N GLU A 153 7.42 -1.51 14.16
CA GLU A 153 6.49 -1.53 15.28
C GLU A 153 5.57 -0.30 15.22
N GLY A 154 4.28 -0.53 15.30
CA GLY A 154 3.25 0.51 15.18
C GLY A 154 2.15 0.37 16.24
N ASN A 155 2.53 0.49 17.51
CA ASN A 155 1.58 0.39 18.62
C ASN A 155 0.91 1.76 18.94
N PHE A 156 0.08 2.24 18.02
CA PHE A 156 -0.65 3.51 18.17
C PHE A 156 -2.01 3.50 17.46
#